data_92efccfb37ffb86c1073f9cad12622ec
#
_entry.id   92efccfb37ffb86c1073f9cad12622ec
#
_cell.length_a   1.000
_cell.length_b   1.000
_cell.length_c   1.000
_cell.angle_alpha   90.00
_cell.angle_beta   90.00
_cell.angle_gamma   90.00
#
_symmetry.space_group_name_H-M   'P 1'
#
loop_
_entity.id
_entity.type
_entity.pdbx_description
1 polymer ?
#
loop_
_entity_poly.entity_id
_entity_poly.type
_entity_poly.pdbx_seq_one_letter_code
_entity_poly.pdbx_strand_id
1 'polypeptide(L)'
;MRNKAGHKNKLIYDQSFKTVIHRGTILSLILRGCIDELNGVDPEEIKKGLDIGADGFTVKGRETEQFSEMNGPIIMDNVFDVKLPGTGETISVIVDLEAQNDSTPYPIEKRAEYYLGRLVSSQKGFDFDNSDYGKLRRVYSIWIMMDPPEKNRNTILRYRMEPTAVGEPKEIYKLNTFNVIFVNLGGEYSESIPEDLKFMSALFMKGLTAPKRKKLMNGRYKISADEYPNKELRQMGVFADDCRRRYTREGFDQGMAQGMAQGMAQGMAQGESKGRIESKVELAVAYITEDNYPFEEAIRMVRPSPEERERIVSMVRERIR
;
A
#
# COMPACT_ATOMS: atom_id res chain seq x y z
N MET A 1 24.92 12.41 2.91
CA MET A 1 25.16 11.17 3.67
C MET A 1 23.90 10.41 4.13
N ARG A 2 22.74 11.07 4.34
CA ARG A 2 21.48 10.41 4.78
C ARG A 2 20.88 9.38 3.79
N ASN A 3 21.05 9.58 2.48
CA ASN A 3 20.49 8.69 1.45
C ASN A 3 21.14 7.29 1.36
N LYS A 4 22.43 7.17 1.67
CA LYS A 4 23.16 5.90 1.58
C LYS A 4 22.78 4.89 2.68
N ALA A 5 22.48 5.36 3.89
CA ALA A 5 22.07 4.48 4.99
C ALA A 5 20.65 3.92 4.79
N GLY A 6 19.73 4.73 4.27
CA GLY A 6 18.37 4.28 3.94
C GLY A 6 18.35 3.21 2.84
N HIS A 7 19.15 3.40 1.80
CA HIS A 7 19.26 2.43 0.71
C HIS A 7 19.88 1.09 1.18
N LYS A 8 20.92 1.14 2.02
CA LYS A 8 21.53 -0.07 2.60
C LYS A 8 20.55 -0.86 3.47
N ASN A 9 19.75 -0.17 4.30
CA ASN A 9 18.77 -0.83 5.15
C ASN A 9 17.65 -1.47 4.32
N LYS A 10 17.21 -0.84 3.24
CA LYS A 10 16.23 -1.42 2.30
C LYS A 10 16.76 -2.70 1.66
N LEU A 11 17.98 -2.71 1.15
CA LEU A 11 18.60 -3.91 0.57
C LEU A 11 18.68 -5.08 1.56
N ILE A 12 19.06 -4.81 2.81
CA ILE A 12 19.11 -5.84 3.86
C ILE A 12 17.70 -6.39 4.14
N TYR A 13 16.70 -5.52 4.14
CA TYR A 13 15.31 -5.91 4.34
C TYR A 13 14.79 -6.80 3.21
N ASP A 14 15.01 -6.39 1.96
CA ASP A 14 14.59 -7.14 0.77
C ASP A 14 15.25 -8.51 0.72
N GLN A 15 16.56 -8.59 1.02
CA GLN A 15 17.27 -9.87 1.14
C GLN A 15 16.76 -10.74 2.28
N SER A 16 16.47 -10.13 3.43
CA SER A 16 15.92 -10.87 4.58
C SER A 16 14.55 -11.44 4.26
N PHE A 17 13.68 -10.66 3.62
CA PHE A 17 12.38 -11.14 3.18
C PHE A 17 12.52 -12.28 2.18
N LYS A 18 13.36 -12.13 1.17
CA LYS A 18 13.64 -13.19 0.19
C LYS A 18 14.05 -14.48 0.90
N THR A 19 14.98 -14.42 1.84
CA THR A 19 15.41 -15.59 2.61
C THR A 19 14.26 -16.22 3.41
N VAL A 20 13.39 -15.41 4.00
CA VAL A 20 12.24 -15.89 4.79
C VAL A 20 11.24 -16.62 3.92
N ILE A 21 10.81 -16.04 2.79
CA ILE A 21 9.78 -16.67 1.95
C ILE A 21 10.30 -17.82 1.10
N HIS A 22 11.62 -17.93 0.92
CA HIS A 22 12.24 -19.10 0.29
C HIS A 22 12.33 -20.31 1.23
N ARG A 23 11.80 -20.26 2.47
CA ARG A 23 11.63 -21.44 3.32
C ARG A 23 10.36 -22.17 2.95
N GLY A 24 10.49 -23.44 2.55
CA GLY A 24 9.38 -24.22 1.98
C GLY A 24 8.14 -24.28 2.87
N THR A 25 8.33 -24.55 4.17
CA THR A 25 7.21 -24.59 5.13
C THR A 25 6.59 -23.20 5.31
N ILE A 26 7.40 -22.10 5.35
CA ILE A 26 6.87 -20.74 5.46
C ILE A 26 6.08 -20.37 4.21
N LEU A 27 6.64 -20.61 3.03
CA LEU A 27 5.95 -20.32 1.77
C LEU A 27 4.64 -21.11 1.67
N SER A 28 4.64 -22.42 1.99
CA SER A 28 3.43 -23.24 1.98
C SER A 28 2.33 -22.69 2.89
N LEU A 29 2.69 -22.19 4.08
CA LEU A 29 1.73 -21.57 5.01
C LEU A 29 1.18 -20.24 4.49
N ILE A 30 2.01 -19.42 3.83
CA ILE A 30 1.55 -18.19 3.16
C ILE A 30 0.57 -18.54 2.03
N LEU A 31 0.95 -19.46 1.15
CA LEU A 31 0.13 -19.87 0.02
C LEU A 31 -1.22 -20.45 0.47
N ARG A 32 -1.22 -21.26 1.54
CA ARG A 32 -2.44 -21.83 2.13
C ARG A 32 -3.43 -20.74 2.58
N GLY A 33 -2.95 -19.67 3.19
CA GLY A 33 -3.80 -18.57 3.65
C GLY A 33 -4.27 -17.63 2.51
N CYS A 34 -3.59 -17.66 1.37
CA CYS A 34 -3.85 -16.73 0.27
C CYS A 34 -4.66 -17.36 -0.88
N ILE A 35 -4.36 -18.60 -1.25
CA ILE A 35 -4.88 -19.28 -2.44
C ILE A 35 -6.01 -20.22 -2.03
N ASP A 36 -7.21 -20.02 -2.58
CA ASP A 36 -8.41 -20.74 -2.15
C ASP A 36 -8.29 -22.25 -2.37
N GLU A 37 -7.66 -22.68 -3.46
CA GLU A 37 -7.44 -24.09 -3.78
C GLU A 37 -6.51 -24.80 -2.80
N LEU A 38 -5.75 -24.02 -2.03
CA LEU A 38 -4.83 -24.53 -0.99
C LEU A 38 -5.41 -24.37 0.41
N ASN A 39 -6.59 -23.78 0.55
CA ASN A 39 -7.24 -23.61 1.84
C ASN A 39 -7.55 -24.99 2.47
N GLY A 40 -7.12 -25.19 3.69
CA GLY A 40 -7.29 -26.46 4.41
C GLY A 40 -6.32 -27.59 4.00
N VAL A 41 -5.51 -27.40 2.96
CA VAL A 41 -4.48 -28.38 2.57
C VAL A 41 -3.34 -28.39 3.58
N ASP A 42 -2.81 -29.59 3.87
CA ASP A 42 -1.63 -29.72 4.74
C ASP A 42 -0.43 -28.99 4.13
N PRO A 43 0.26 -28.09 4.86
CA PRO A 43 1.43 -27.39 4.35
C PRO A 43 2.53 -28.31 3.79
N GLU A 44 2.69 -29.51 4.33
CA GLU A 44 3.65 -30.48 3.79
C GLU A 44 3.24 -31.01 2.40
N GLU A 45 1.94 -31.14 2.13
CA GLU A 45 1.47 -31.49 0.78
C GLU A 45 1.69 -30.31 -0.22
N ILE A 46 1.48 -29.08 0.22
CA ILE A 46 1.81 -27.89 -0.58
C ILE A 46 3.32 -27.84 -0.86
N LYS A 47 4.14 -28.10 0.15
CA LYS A 47 5.60 -28.10 0.06
C LYS A 47 6.11 -29.10 -0.98
N LYS A 48 5.48 -30.27 -1.12
CA LYS A 48 5.81 -31.24 -2.18
C LYS A 48 5.60 -30.70 -3.61
N GLY A 49 4.76 -29.71 -3.76
CA GLY A 49 4.51 -29.01 -5.05
C GLY A 49 5.54 -27.93 -5.39
N LEU A 50 6.49 -27.63 -4.49
CA LEU A 50 7.52 -26.62 -4.65
C LEU A 50 8.85 -27.27 -5.12
N ASP A 51 9.66 -26.52 -5.88
CA ASP A 51 11.02 -26.94 -6.23
C ASP A 51 11.95 -26.70 -5.02
N ILE A 52 12.14 -27.72 -4.21
CA ILE A 52 12.97 -27.65 -3.01
C ILE A 52 14.44 -27.97 -3.38
N GLY A 53 15.35 -27.17 -2.86
CA GLY A 53 16.79 -27.37 -3.01
C GLY A 53 17.33 -28.61 -2.26
N ALA A 54 18.60 -28.92 -2.47
CA ALA A 54 19.25 -30.08 -1.86
C ALA A 54 19.33 -30.05 -0.32
N ASP A 55 19.14 -28.86 0.28
CA ASP A 55 19.07 -28.70 1.76
C ASP A 55 17.74 -29.15 2.37
N GLY A 56 16.75 -29.52 1.54
CA GLY A 56 15.45 -30.01 1.95
C GLY A 56 14.44 -28.93 2.43
N PHE A 57 14.80 -27.66 2.40
CA PHE A 57 13.92 -26.60 2.91
C PHE A 57 13.97 -25.29 2.11
N THR A 58 14.98 -25.04 1.29
CA THR A 58 15.04 -23.81 0.47
C THR A 58 14.30 -24.00 -0.85
N VAL A 59 13.30 -23.16 -1.12
CA VAL A 59 12.59 -23.15 -2.41
C VAL A 59 13.42 -22.42 -3.44
N LYS A 60 13.57 -23.02 -4.62
CA LYS A 60 14.16 -22.35 -5.77
C LYS A 60 13.12 -21.47 -6.41
N GLY A 61 13.45 -20.19 -6.58
CA GLY A 61 12.64 -19.27 -7.39
C GLY A 61 12.91 -19.47 -8.88
N ARG A 62 11.99 -19.02 -9.71
CA ARG A 62 12.18 -18.91 -11.15
C ARG A 62 13.26 -17.85 -11.43
N GLU A 63 14.21 -18.11 -12.31
CA GLU A 63 15.18 -17.10 -12.74
C GLU A 63 14.49 -15.99 -13.54
N THR A 64 14.58 -14.77 -13.04
CA THR A 64 13.82 -13.62 -13.55
C THR A 64 14.50 -12.88 -14.69
N GLU A 65 15.80 -13.14 -14.95
CA GLU A 65 16.54 -12.46 -16.02
C GLU A 65 16.01 -12.76 -17.44
N GLN A 66 15.32 -13.88 -17.61
CA GLN A 66 14.71 -14.25 -18.89
C GLN A 66 13.48 -13.41 -19.28
N PHE A 67 12.94 -12.62 -18.36
CA PHE A 67 11.77 -11.77 -18.62
C PHE A 67 12.11 -10.40 -19.22
N SER A 68 13.38 -10.14 -19.52
CA SER A 68 13.90 -8.78 -19.78
C SER A 68 13.94 -8.36 -21.25
N GLU A 69 13.85 -9.27 -22.22
CA GLU A 69 14.23 -8.95 -23.60
C GLU A 69 13.32 -7.96 -24.35
N MET A 70 12.03 -7.84 -24.00
CA MET A 70 11.13 -6.98 -24.77
C MET A 70 10.81 -5.62 -24.17
N ASN A 71 10.97 -5.40 -22.86
CA ASN A 71 10.48 -4.17 -22.19
C ASN A 71 11.38 -3.65 -21.06
N GLY A 72 12.66 -3.98 -21.06
CA GLY A 72 13.60 -3.63 -19.99
C GLY A 72 13.53 -4.54 -18.76
N PRO A 73 14.56 -4.52 -17.90
CA PRO A 73 14.64 -5.42 -16.76
C PRO A 73 13.63 -5.03 -15.68
N ILE A 74 12.64 -5.88 -15.44
CA ILE A 74 11.91 -5.89 -14.18
C ILE A 74 12.45 -7.07 -13.41
N ILE A 75 13.09 -6.79 -12.28
CA ILE A 75 13.56 -7.81 -11.37
C ILE A 75 12.35 -8.20 -10.51
N MET A 76 11.77 -9.36 -10.78
CA MET A 76 10.76 -9.99 -9.92
C MET A 76 11.49 -11.01 -9.07
N ASP A 77 11.85 -10.65 -7.85
CA ASP A 77 12.77 -11.44 -7.03
C ASP A 77 12.18 -12.71 -6.43
N ASN A 78 10.85 -12.89 -6.44
CA ASN A 78 10.18 -13.92 -5.69
C ASN A 78 9.07 -14.58 -6.50
N VAL A 79 9.44 -15.16 -7.64
CA VAL A 79 8.52 -15.93 -8.51
C VAL A 79 8.72 -17.40 -8.25
N PHE A 80 7.63 -18.11 -7.98
CA PHE A 80 7.64 -19.55 -7.71
C PHE A 80 6.67 -20.28 -8.63
N ASP A 81 7.05 -21.47 -9.05
CA ASP A 81 6.12 -22.43 -9.65
C ASP A 81 5.63 -23.38 -8.56
N VAL A 82 4.33 -23.55 -8.48
CA VAL A 82 3.68 -24.36 -7.45
C VAL A 82 2.78 -25.39 -8.14
N LYS A 83 3.07 -26.68 -7.95
CA LYS A 83 2.21 -27.76 -8.40
C LYS A 83 1.10 -28.00 -7.39
N LEU A 84 -0.14 -27.79 -7.80
CA LEU A 84 -1.29 -27.92 -6.91
C LEU A 84 -1.53 -29.37 -6.53
N PRO A 85 -1.70 -29.69 -5.24
CA PRO A 85 -2.05 -31.03 -4.78
C PRO A 85 -3.37 -31.52 -5.40
N GLY A 86 -3.42 -32.78 -5.77
CA GLY A 86 -4.63 -33.42 -6.28
C GLY A 86 -4.95 -33.17 -7.77
N THR A 87 -4.66 -32.00 -8.31
CA THR A 87 -4.93 -31.68 -9.72
C THR A 87 -3.72 -31.87 -10.63
N GLY A 88 -2.52 -31.74 -10.09
CA GLY A 88 -1.28 -31.72 -10.86
C GLY A 88 -1.06 -30.46 -11.69
N GLU A 89 -1.99 -29.49 -11.65
CA GLU A 89 -1.85 -28.20 -12.31
C GLU A 89 -0.68 -27.43 -11.70
N THR A 90 0.11 -26.75 -12.54
CA THR A 90 1.16 -25.84 -12.09
C THR A 90 0.69 -24.40 -12.21
N ILE A 91 0.77 -23.66 -11.12
CA ILE A 91 0.50 -22.21 -11.07
C ILE A 91 1.80 -21.44 -10.89
N SER A 92 1.83 -20.20 -11.35
CA SER A 92 2.96 -19.29 -11.10
C SER A 92 2.57 -18.23 -10.06
N VAL A 93 3.39 -18.07 -9.03
CA VAL A 93 3.11 -17.19 -7.90
C VAL A 93 4.23 -16.17 -7.73
N ILE A 94 3.89 -14.89 -7.64
CA ILE A 94 4.77 -13.83 -7.14
C ILE A 94 4.38 -13.54 -5.70
N VAL A 95 5.37 -13.41 -4.83
CA VAL A 95 5.15 -12.96 -3.45
C VAL A 95 5.98 -11.72 -3.19
N ASP A 96 5.31 -10.61 -2.98
CA ASP A 96 5.93 -9.32 -2.64
C ASP A 96 5.60 -8.89 -1.21
N LEU A 97 6.54 -8.16 -0.59
CA LEU A 97 6.34 -7.56 0.71
C LEU A 97 6.47 -6.05 0.60
N GLU A 98 5.40 -5.34 0.93
CA GLU A 98 5.42 -3.88 1.01
C GLU A 98 5.43 -3.45 2.48
N ALA A 99 6.58 -2.91 2.91
CA ALA A 99 6.77 -2.45 4.29
C ALA A 99 6.13 -1.08 4.56
N GLN A 100 5.69 -0.40 3.52
CA GLN A 100 5.29 0.99 3.56
C GLN A 100 3.84 1.14 3.11
N ASN A 101 3.07 1.92 3.86
CA ASN A 101 1.77 2.40 3.41
C ASN A 101 1.98 3.70 2.67
N ASP A 102 2.80 3.71 1.52
CA ASP A 102 3.03 4.97 1.06
C ASP A 102 3.54 5.40 -0.17
N SER A 103 3.20 6.49 -0.46
CA SER A 103 3.81 7.56 -1.27
C SER A 103 4.45 7.11 -2.60
N THR A 104 4.01 6.00 -3.17
CA THR A 104 4.11 5.89 -4.61
C THR A 104 3.17 6.95 -5.22
N PRO A 105 3.58 7.68 -6.26
CA PRO A 105 2.73 8.65 -6.92
C PRO A 105 1.50 8.01 -7.60
N TYR A 106 1.29 6.71 -7.39
CA TYR A 106 0.21 5.88 -7.94
C TYR A 106 -0.22 4.83 -6.91
N PRO A 107 -1.46 4.34 -6.97
CA PRO A 107 -1.93 3.24 -6.14
C PRO A 107 -1.09 1.98 -6.35
N ILE A 108 -0.75 1.26 -5.26
CA ILE A 108 0.06 0.03 -5.30
C ILE A 108 -0.60 -1.06 -6.17
N GLU A 109 -1.94 -1.03 -6.27
CA GLU A 109 -2.72 -1.92 -7.12
C GLU A 109 -2.31 -1.82 -8.59
N LYS A 110 -1.94 -0.63 -9.09
CA LYS A 110 -1.45 -0.44 -10.45
C LYS A 110 -0.12 -1.13 -10.71
N ARG A 111 0.74 -1.19 -9.69
CA ARG A 111 1.98 -1.93 -9.76
C ARG A 111 1.72 -3.44 -9.78
N ALA A 112 0.77 -3.90 -8.96
CA ALA A 112 0.36 -5.30 -8.94
C ALA A 112 -0.25 -5.75 -10.28
N GLU A 113 -1.14 -4.96 -10.88
CA GLU A 113 -1.68 -5.19 -12.22
C GLU A 113 -0.57 -5.32 -13.28
N TYR A 114 0.40 -4.40 -13.26
CA TYR A 114 1.50 -4.39 -14.21
C TYR A 114 2.40 -5.63 -14.08
N TYR A 115 2.76 -6.01 -12.86
CA TYR A 115 3.58 -7.21 -12.60
C TYR A 115 2.85 -8.48 -13.02
N LEU A 116 1.55 -8.57 -12.71
CA LEU A 116 0.72 -9.68 -13.12
C LEU A 116 0.66 -9.83 -14.65
N GLY A 117 0.44 -8.73 -15.38
CA GLY A 117 0.43 -8.70 -16.85
C GLY A 117 1.78 -9.13 -17.44
N ARG A 118 2.89 -8.70 -16.85
CA ARG A 118 4.24 -9.09 -17.25
C ARG A 118 4.47 -10.59 -17.06
N LEU A 119 4.08 -11.15 -15.91
CA LEU A 119 4.25 -12.58 -15.64
C LEU A 119 3.40 -13.45 -16.54
N VAL A 120 2.18 -13.03 -16.85
CA VAL A 120 1.33 -13.74 -17.82
C VAL A 120 1.95 -13.69 -19.22
N SER A 121 2.38 -12.51 -19.66
CA SER A 121 3.00 -12.34 -20.99
C SER A 121 4.29 -13.14 -21.16
N SER A 122 5.09 -13.26 -20.10
CA SER A 122 6.37 -13.97 -20.14
C SER A 122 6.25 -15.49 -20.28
N GLN A 123 5.08 -16.06 -20.08
CA GLN A 123 4.88 -17.50 -20.25
C GLN A 123 5.03 -17.95 -21.71
N LYS A 124 4.73 -17.05 -22.67
CA LYS A 124 4.98 -17.33 -24.09
C LYS A 124 6.49 -17.33 -24.36
N GLY A 125 6.99 -18.38 -24.98
CA GLY A 125 8.42 -18.61 -25.20
C GLY A 125 9.13 -19.30 -24.04
N PHE A 126 8.45 -19.47 -22.89
CA PHE A 126 9.00 -20.18 -21.72
C PHE A 126 8.13 -21.39 -21.33
N ASP A 127 6.84 -21.19 -21.09
CA ASP A 127 5.90 -22.26 -20.70
C ASP A 127 5.18 -22.87 -21.92
N PHE A 128 5.03 -22.10 -22.99
CA PHE A 128 4.45 -22.55 -24.26
C PHE A 128 4.96 -21.74 -25.46
N ASP A 129 4.92 -22.34 -26.64
CA ASP A 129 5.28 -21.74 -27.93
C ASP A 129 4.08 -21.61 -28.84
N ASN A 130 4.23 -20.84 -29.91
CA ASN A 130 3.24 -20.60 -30.93
C ASN A 130 1.90 -20.08 -30.38
N SER A 131 0.80 -20.74 -30.68
CA SER A 131 -0.56 -20.37 -30.26
C SER A 131 -1.17 -21.39 -29.30
N ASP A 132 -0.36 -22.13 -28.56
CA ASP A 132 -0.82 -23.13 -27.59
C ASP A 132 -1.26 -22.48 -26.26
N TYR A 133 -2.21 -21.57 -26.36
CA TYR A 133 -2.76 -20.84 -25.19
C TYR A 133 -3.44 -21.75 -24.16
N GLY A 134 -3.73 -23.01 -24.50
CA GLY A 134 -4.23 -23.98 -23.54
C GLY A 134 -3.26 -24.33 -22.43
N LYS A 135 -1.97 -24.02 -22.61
CA LYS A 135 -0.92 -24.19 -21.59
C LYS A 135 -0.70 -22.96 -20.73
N LEU A 136 -1.47 -21.88 -20.94
CA LEU A 136 -1.37 -20.68 -20.12
C LEU A 136 -1.71 -21.00 -18.67
N ARG A 137 -0.74 -20.78 -17.77
CA ARG A 137 -0.89 -21.07 -16.35
C ARG A 137 -1.58 -19.93 -15.63
N ARG A 138 -2.29 -20.26 -14.58
CA ARG A 138 -2.80 -19.26 -13.63
C ARG A 138 -1.66 -18.56 -12.91
N VAL A 139 -1.83 -17.27 -12.68
CA VAL A 139 -0.86 -16.42 -11.99
C VAL A 139 -1.50 -15.80 -10.76
N TYR A 140 -0.76 -15.83 -9.67
CA TYR A 140 -1.11 -15.19 -8.41
C TYR A 140 -0.05 -14.15 -8.07
N SER A 141 -0.46 -12.90 -7.88
CA SER A 141 0.37 -11.82 -7.36
C SER A 141 -0.05 -11.51 -5.94
N ILE A 142 0.75 -11.93 -4.96
CA ILE A 142 0.46 -11.82 -3.53
C ILE A 142 1.29 -10.69 -2.93
N TRP A 143 0.63 -9.71 -2.34
CA TRP A 143 1.22 -8.52 -1.73
C TRP A 143 0.97 -8.53 -0.23
N ILE A 144 2.03 -8.67 0.56
CA ILE A 144 1.96 -8.63 2.02
C ILE A 144 2.20 -7.19 2.48
N MET A 145 1.14 -6.51 2.87
CA MET A 145 1.16 -5.12 3.31
C MET A 145 1.38 -5.06 4.83
N MET A 146 2.56 -4.58 5.23
CA MET A 146 2.94 -4.52 6.65
C MET A 146 2.28 -3.38 7.41
N ASP A 147 1.97 -2.28 6.73
CA ASP A 147 1.31 -1.09 7.31
C ASP A 147 0.23 -0.55 6.35
N PRO A 148 -0.83 -1.33 6.10
CA PRO A 148 -1.92 -0.90 5.24
C PRO A 148 -2.73 0.21 5.90
N PRO A 149 -3.55 0.96 5.14
CA PRO A 149 -4.52 1.90 5.68
C PRO A 149 -5.34 1.26 6.79
N GLU A 150 -5.64 2.00 7.86
CA GLU A 150 -6.30 1.47 9.06
C GLU A 150 -7.61 0.73 8.74
N LYS A 151 -8.40 1.28 7.82
CA LYS A 151 -9.66 0.68 7.36
C LYS A 151 -9.52 -0.70 6.71
N ASN A 152 -8.31 -1.04 6.23
CA ASN A 152 -8.03 -2.30 5.54
C ASN A 152 -7.28 -3.30 6.43
N ARG A 153 -6.86 -2.93 7.64
CA ARG A 153 -6.07 -3.81 8.53
C ARG A 153 -6.81 -5.12 8.84
N ASN A 154 -6.04 -6.17 8.97
CA ASN A 154 -6.52 -7.54 9.23
C ASN A 154 -7.53 -8.04 8.19
N THR A 155 -7.26 -7.76 6.91
CA THR A 155 -8.07 -8.25 5.78
C THR A 155 -7.21 -8.91 4.71
N ILE A 156 -7.83 -9.79 3.95
CA ILE A 156 -7.29 -10.29 2.68
C ILE A 156 -8.24 -9.85 1.56
N LEU A 157 -7.74 -9.05 0.64
CA LEU A 157 -8.47 -8.60 -0.53
C LEU A 157 -8.03 -9.44 -1.74
N ARG A 158 -8.99 -10.10 -2.39
CA ARG A 158 -8.75 -10.94 -3.58
C ARG A 158 -9.42 -10.33 -4.79
N TYR A 159 -8.63 -10.04 -5.82
CA TYR A 159 -9.10 -9.49 -7.09
C TYR A 159 -9.04 -10.57 -8.16
N ARG A 160 -10.16 -10.79 -8.84
CA ARG A 160 -10.34 -11.77 -9.90
C ARG A 160 -11.16 -11.19 -11.03
N MET A 161 -11.05 -11.78 -12.19
CA MET A 161 -11.91 -11.43 -13.32
C MET A 161 -13.23 -12.18 -13.20
N GLU A 162 -14.34 -11.44 -13.11
CA GLU A 162 -15.68 -11.99 -13.06
C GLU A 162 -16.41 -11.66 -14.35
N PRO A 163 -17.04 -12.64 -14.99
CA PRO A 163 -17.79 -12.40 -16.20
C PRO A 163 -19.09 -11.67 -15.93
N THR A 164 -19.41 -10.72 -16.81
CA THR A 164 -20.74 -10.11 -16.89
C THR A 164 -21.36 -10.44 -18.24
N ALA A 165 -22.67 -10.68 -18.29
CA ALA A 165 -23.35 -11.04 -19.52
C ALA A 165 -24.49 -10.08 -19.83
N VAL A 166 -24.69 -9.82 -21.12
CA VAL A 166 -25.92 -9.22 -21.65
C VAL A 166 -26.61 -10.31 -22.51
N GLY A 167 -27.87 -10.55 -22.22
CA GLY A 167 -28.60 -11.71 -22.77
C GLY A 167 -28.42 -12.98 -21.93
N GLU A 168 -28.77 -14.12 -22.48
CA GLU A 168 -28.75 -15.43 -21.80
C GLU A 168 -27.71 -16.38 -22.43
N PRO A 169 -26.43 -16.28 -22.01
CA PRO A 169 -25.41 -17.19 -22.52
C PRO A 169 -25.68 -18.63 -22.02
N LYS A 170 -25.55 -19.61 -22.89
CA LYS A 170 -25.71 -21.01 -22.50
C LYS A 170 -24.53 -21.55 -21.71
N GLU A 171 -23.36 -20.96 -21.90
CA GLU A 171 -22.12 -21.35 -21.25
C GLU A 171 -21.24 -20.13 -21.04
N ILE A 172 -20.57 -20.05 -19.89
CA ILE A 172 -19.64 -18.97 -19.54
C ILE A 172 -18.30 -19.58 -19.16
N TYR A 173 -17.28 -19.29 -19.96
CA TYR A 173 -15.90 -19.63 -19.60
C TYR A 173 -15.37 -18.66 -18.53
N LYS A 174 -14.93 -19.21 -17.40
CA LYS A 174 -14.34 -18.40 -16.33
C LYS A 174 -12.87 -18.11 -16.60
N LEU A 175 -12.53 -16.83 -16.64
CA LEU A 175 -11.14 -16.39 -16.76
C LEU A 175 -10.49 -16.44 -15.38
N ASN A 176 -9.62 -17.39 -15.14
CA ASN A 176 -8.96 -17.62 -13.84
C ASN A 176 -7.45 -17.36 -13.85
N THR A 177 -6.92 -16.85 -14.96
CA THR A 177 -5.48 -16.63 -15.14
C THR A 177 -4.95 -15.53 -14.21
N PHE A 178 -5.72 -14.47 -13.99
CA PHE A 178 -5.28 -13.26 -13.30
C PHE A 178 -5.82 -13.21 -11.87
N ASN A 179 -4.93 -13.31 -10.87
CA ASN A 179 -5.32 -13.24 -9.47
C ASN A 179 -4.35 -12.29 -8.72
N VAL A 180 -4.88 -11.24 -8.10
CA VAL A 180 -4.12 -10.35 -7.21
C VAL A 180 -4.66 -10.47 -5.80
N ILE A 181 -3.76 -10.58 -4.83
CA ILE A 181 -4.12 -10.76 -3.42
C ILE A 181 -3.33 -9.77 -2.57
N PHE A 182 -4.04 -8.89 -1.87
CA PHE A 182 -3.47 -8.02 -0.86
C PHE A 182 -3.75 -8.57 0.53
N VAL A 183 -2.69 -8.94 1.23
CA VAL A 183 -2.72 -9.40 2.62
C VAL A 183 -2.41 -8.21 3.51
N ASN A 184 -3.44 -7.58 4.04
CA ASN A 184 -3.31 -6.38 4.86
C ASN A 184 -3.14 -6.78 6.33
N LEU A 185 -1.90 -6.75 6.83
CA LEU A 185 -1.61 -7.09 8.22
C LEU A 185 -2.02 -5.97 9.17
N GLY A 186 -2.38 -6.32 10.41
CA GLY A 186 -2.64 -5.34 11.47
C GLY A 186 -1.35 -4.80 12.09
N GLY A 187 -1.46 -3.88 13.03
CA GLY A 187 -0.28 -3.32 13.73
C GLY A 187 0.41 -4.31 14.65
N GLU A 188 -0.34 -5.26 15.24
CA GLU A 188 0.14 -6.24 16.22
C GLU A 188 -0.56 -7.59 16.06
N TYR A 189 0.14 -8.66 16.46
CA TYR A 189 -0.44 -9.98 16.53
C TYR A 189 -1.47 -10.07 17.67
N SER A 190 -2.61 -10.68 17.38
CA SER A 190 -3.65 -11.02 18.36
C SER A 190 -4.30 -12.36 18.00
N GLU A 191 -4.81 -13.09 18.98
CA GLU A 191 -5.58 -14.33 18.75
C GLU A 191 -6.95 -14.08 18.10
N SER A 192 -7.45 -12.85 18.12
CA SER A 192 -8.71 -12.45 17.46
C SER A 192 -8.57 -12.22 15.95
N ILE A 193 -7.36 -12.22 15.41
CA ILE A 193 -7.11 -12.07 13.97
C ILE A 193 -7.70 -13.27 13.20
N PRO A 194 -8.29 -13.06 12.01
CA PRO A 194 -8.75 -14.16 11.15
C PRO A 194 -7.69 -15.24 10.94
N GLU A 195 -8.09 -16.51 10.93
CA GLU A 195 -7.17 -17.65 10.92
C GLU A 195 -6.17 -17.61 9.76
N ASP A 196 -6.62 -17.24 8.55
CA ASP A 196 -5.79 -17.13 7.36
C ASP A 196 -4.67 -16.08 7.49
N LEU A 197 -4.86 -15.09 8.37
CA LEU A 197 -3.88 -14.02 8.64
C LEU A 197 -2.97 -14.30 9.84
N LYS A 198 -3.37 -15.22 10.74
CA LYS A 198 -2.65 -15.45 12.00
C LYS A 198 -1.20 -15.82 11.80
N PHE A 199 -0.93 -16.69 10.83
CA PHE A 199 0.44 -17.10 10.54
C PHE A 199 1.32 -15.92 10.15
N MET A 200 0.89 -15.16 9.15
CA MET A 200 1.65 -14.02 8.64
C MET A 200 1.77 -12.90 9.68
N SER A 201 0.71 -12.65 10.44
CA SER A 201 0.75 -11.70 11.55
C SER A 201 1.71 -12.15 12.65
N ALA A 202 1.70 -13.44 13.02
CA ALA A 202 2.63 -13.96 14.02
C ALA A 202 4.09 -13.93 13.53
N LEU A 203 4.31 -14.11 12.23
CA LEU A 203 5.64 -14.12 11.64
C LEU A 203 6.22 -12.70 11.54
N PHE A 204 5.44 -11.73 11.05
CA PHE A 204 5.92 -10.41 10.65
C PHE A 204 5.59 -9.29 11.63
N MET A 205 4.49 -9.40 12.39
CA MET A 205 4.00 -8.30 13.23
C MET A 205 4.61 -8.30 14.64
N LYS A 206 4.42 -7.18 15.35
CA LYS A 206 4.72 -7.03 16.78
C LYS A 206 3.70 -7.82 17.64
N GLY A 207 3.84 -7.71 18.96
CA GLY A 207 2.94 -8.35 19.92
C GLY A 207 3.44 -9.69 20.44
N LEU A 208 4.39 -10.32 19.75
CA LEU A 208 5.06 -11.54 20.23
C LEU A 208 6.54 -11.27 20.52
N THR A 209 6.99 -11.64 21.72
CA THR A 209 8.43 -11.69 22.01
C THR A 209 9.11 -12.76 21.17
N ALA A 210 10.40 -12.61 20.87
CA ALA A 210 11.13 -13.57 20.04
C ALA A 210 11.03 -15.04 20.55
N PRO A 211 11.12 -15.32 21.87
CA PRO A 211 10.91 -16.68 22.37
C PRO A 211 9.47 -17.18 22.17
N LYS A 212 8.46 -16.35 22.41
CA LYS A 212 7.05 -16.72 22.20
C LYS A 212 6.78 -17.00 20.72
N ARG A 213 7.28 -16.14 19.83
CA ARG A 213 7.16 -16.35 18.37
C ARG A 213 7.81 -17.66 17.95
N LYS A 214 9.06 -17.93 18.36
CA LYS A 214 9.75 -19.19 18.05
C LYS A 214 8.97 -20.40 18.55
N LYS A 215 8.44 -20.36 19.78
CA LYS A 215 7.62 -21.43 20.35
C LYS A 215 6.34 -21.67 19.54
N LEU A 216 5.66 -20.58 19.12
CA LEU A 216 4.45 -20.63 18.30
C LEU A 216 4.75 -21.22 16.91
N MET A 217 5.82 -20.76 16.26
CA MET A 217 6.23 -21.24 14.94
C MET A 217 6.55 -22.75 14.97
N ASN A 218 7.30 -23.21 15.96
CA ASN A 218 7.60 -24.63 16.10
C ASN A 218 6.36 -25.46 16.49
N GLY A 219 5.59 -25.03 17.49
CA GLY A 219 4.48 -25.82 18.04
C GLY A 219 3.25 -25.86 17.12
N ARG A 220 2.73 -24.70 16.72
CA ARG A 220 1.49 -24.61 15.92
C ARG A 220 1.76 -24.82 14.43
N TYR A 221 2.82 -24.20 13.90
CA TYR A 221 3.11 -24.17 12.47
C TYR A 221 4.18 -25.18 12.04
N LYS A 222 4.73 -25.96 12.98
CA LYS A 222 5.70 -27.04 12.76
C LYS A 222 6.95 -26.60 11.98
N ILE A 223 7.33 -25.34 12.07
CA ILE A 223 8.57 -24.86 11.48
C ILE A 223 9.73 -25.32 12.34
N SER A 224 10.63 -26.12 11.77
CA SER A 224 11.81 -26.64 12.46
C SER A 224 12.79 -25.53 12.86
N ALA A 225 13.70 -25.82 13.77
CA ALA A 225 14.72 -24.86 14.19
C ALA A 225 15.63 -24.45 13.03
N ASP A 226 15.89 -25.35 12.10
CA ASP A 226 16.77 -25.15 10.94
C ASP A 226 16.09 -24.32 9.85
N GLU A 227 14.77 -24.43 9.73
CA GLU A 227 13.98 -23.59 8.82
C GLU A 227 13.62 -22.20 9.39
N TYR A 228 13.75 -22.00 10.72
CA TYR A 228 13.33 -20.75 11.35
C TYR A 228 14.33 -19.60 11.11
N PRO A 229 14.00 -18.59 10.28
CA PRO A 229 14.93 -17.56 9.86
C PRO A 229 15.04 -16.43 10.91
N ASN A 230 15.58 -16.76 12.09
CA ASN A 230 15.61 -15.86 13.25
C ASN A 230 16.38 -14.55 13.00
N LYS A 231 17.51 -14.62 12.28
CA LYS A 231 18.33 -13.44 11.95
C LYS A 231 17.57 -12.50 11.02
N GLU A 232 16.98 -13.04 9.98
CA GLU A 232 16.25 -12.32 8.94
C GLU A 232 15.00 -11.66 9.51
N LEU A 233 14.23 -12.36 10.31
CA LEU A 233 13.05 -11.80 11.00
C LEU A 233 13.39 -10.66 11.95
N ARG A 234 14.56 -10.71 12.62
CA ARG A 234 15.04 -9.59 13.43
C ARG A 234 15.40 -8.39 12.58
N GLN A 235 16.10 -8.60 11.46
CA GLN A 235 16.48 -7.53 10.54
C GLN A 235 15.25 -6.86 9.93
N MET A 236 14.26 -7.64 9.52
CA MET A 236 12.98 -7.13 9.02
C MET A 236 12.23 -6.30 10.06
N GLY A 237 12.18 -6.75 11.31
CA GLY A 237 11.54 -6.03 12.41
C GLY A 237 12.18 -4.67 12.68
N VAL A 238 13.51 -4.59 12.68
CA VAL A 238 14.25 -3.32 12.85
C VAL A 238 13.96 -2.36 11.72
N PHE A 239 13.93 -2.83 10.48
CA PHE A 239 13.63 -1.99 9.33
C PHE A 239 12.18 -1.47 9.33
N ALA A 240 11.22 -2.35 9.62
CA ALA A 240 9.81 -1.95 9.71
C ALA A 240 9.58 -0.87 10.78
N ASP A 241 10.28 -0.97 11.94
CA ASP A 241 10.21 0.04 12.99
C ASP A 241 10.87 1.36 12.58
N ASP A 242 11.95 1.32 11.83
CA ASP A 242 12.64 2.49 11.31
C ASP A 242 11.81 3.20 10.24
N CYS A 243 11.18 2.45 9.34
CA CYS A 243 10.23 2.98 8.37
C CYS A 243 9.06 3.67 9.07
N ARG A 244 8.39 3.00 9.99
CA ARG A 244 7.24 3.56 10.72
C ARG A 244 7.59 4.87 11.42
N ARG A 245 8.76 4.94 12.09
CA ARG A 245 9.22 6.18 12.75
C ARG A 245 9.47 7.32 11.76
N ARG A 246 10.03 7.03 10.59
CA ARG A 246 10.27 8.03 9.53
C ARG A 246 8.97 8.57 8.99
N TYR A 247 8.00 7.71 8.68
CA TYR A 247 6.71 8.13 8.12
C TYR A 247 5.89 8.95 9.10
N THR A 248 5.84 8.56 10.38
CA THR A 248 5.15 9.36 11.39
C THR A 248 5.73 10.77 11.46
N ARG A 249 7.05 10.90 11.34
CA ARG A 249 7.74 12.20 11.34
C ARG A 249 7.49 13.00 10.06
N GLU A 250 7.61 12.35 8.89
CA GLU A 250 7.37 13.00 7.60
C GLU A 250 5.90 13.41 7.45
N GLY A 251 4.96 12.58 7.87
CA GLY A 251 3.53 12.92 7.90
C GLY A 251 3.23 14.08 8.84
N PHE A 252 3.89 14.14 10.02
CA PHE A 252 3.78 15.28 10.91
C PHE A 252 4.34 16.56 10.29
N ASP A 253 5.55 16.48 9.71
CA ASP A 253 6.21 17.63 9.06
C ASP A 253 5.39 18.14 7.86
N GLN A 254 4.83 17.27 7.05
CA GLN A 254 3.93 17.63 5.93
C GLN A 254 2.61 18.24 6.41
N GLY A 255 1.98 17.63 7.43
CA GLY A 255 0.75 18.15 8.01
C GLY A 255 0.95 19.53 8.64
N MET A 256 2.08 19.74 9.31
CA MET A 256 2.44 21.04 9.87
C MET A 256 2.70 22.09 8.78
N ALA A 257 3.42 21.73 7.71
CA ALA A 257 3.67 22.62 6.57
C ALA A 257 2.37 23.01 5.85
N GLN A 258 1.47 22.06 5.61
CA GLN A 258 0.16 22.32 5.00
C GLN A 258 -0.73 23.19 5.90
N GLY A 259 -0.78 22.89 7.20
CA GLY A 259 -1.54 23.68 8.16
C GLY A 259 -1.04 25.11 8.26
N MET A 260 0.29 25.29 8.25
CA MET A 260 0.92 26.61 8.25
C MET A 260 0.62 27.40 6.96
N ALA A 261 0.73 26.76 5.80
CA ALA A 261 0.42 27.38 4.53
C ALA A 261 -1.06 27.80 4.42
N GLN A 262 -1.98 26.94 4.86
CA GLN A 262 -3.42 27.23 4.88
C GLN A 262 -3.75 28.35 5.86
N GLY A 263 -3.20 28.30 7.08
CA GLY A 263 -3.38 29.33 8.09
C GLY A 263 -2.85 30.70 7.64
N MET A 264 -1.69 30.71 6.99
CA MET A 264 -1.09 31.93 6.44
C MET A 264 -1.94 32.51 5.30
N ALA A 265 -2.40 31.66 4.36
CA ALA A 265 -3.28 32.11 3.26
C ALA A 265 -4.60 32.67 3.79
N GLN A 266 -5.23 32.01 4.76
CA GLN A 266 -6.48 32.50 5.37
C GLN A 266 -6.24 33.80 6.16
N GLY A 267 -5.15 33.89 6.90
CA GLY A 267 -4.78 35.09 7.67
C GLY A 267 -4.54 36.29 6.73
N MET A 268 -3.82 36.09 5.62
CA MET A 268 -3.59 37.12 4.61
C MET A 268 -4.90 37.60 3.98
N ALA A 269 -5.76 36.67 3.52
CA ALA A 269 -7.04 37.01 2.92
C ALA A 269 -7.97 37.79 3.89
N GLN A 270 -8.00 37.38 5.17
CA GLN A 270 -8.76 38.11 6.19
C GLN A 270 -8.14 39.49 6.50
N GLY A 271 -6.81 39.59 6.57
CA GLY A 271 -6.10 40.84 6.75
C GLY A 271 -6.35 41.83 5.63
N GLU A 272 -6.24 41.40 4.38
CA GLU A 272 -6.54 42.22 3.20
C GLU A 272 -8.00 42.69 3.16
N SER A 273 -8.94 41.79 3.47
CA SER A 273 -10.37 42.14 3.52
C SER A 273 -10.66 43.18 4.61
N LYS A 274 -10.11 43.02 5.82
CA LYS A 274 -10.23 43.97 6.91
C LYS A 274 -9.59 45.32 6.56
N GLY A 275 -8.35 45.30 6.07
CA GLY A 275 -7.64 46.53 5.67
C GLY A 275 -8.37 47.29 4.57
N ARG A 276 -8.92 46.60 3.57
CA ARG A 276 -9.73 47.23 2.51
C ARG A 276 -11.00 47.89 3.04
N ILE A 277 -11.72 47.23 3.98
CA ILE A 277 -12.90 47.80 4.60
C ILE A 277 -12.51 49.01 5.44
N GLU A 278 -11.47 48.91 6.23
CA GLU A 278 -10.97 50.01 7.09
C GLU A 278 -10.56 51.24 6.29
N SER A 279 -9.82 51.08 5.21
CA SER A 279 -9.46 52.16 4.31
C SER A 279 -10.69 52.83 3.67
N LYS A 280 -11.71 52.06 3.29
CA LYS A 280 -12.98 52.62 2.77
C LYS A 280 -13.76 53.40 3.82
N VAL A 281 -13.74 52.92 5.09
CA VAL A 281 -14.37 53.63 6.21
C VAL A 281 -13.67 54.96 6.48
N GLU A 282 -12.33 54.96 6.56
CA GLU A 282 -11.53 56.18 6.77
C GLU A 282 -11.80 57.21 5.66
N LEU A 283 -11.80 56.77 4.40
CA LEU A 283 -12.06 57.65 3.27
C LEU A 283 -13.49 58.23 3.30
N ALA A 284 -14.49 57.43 3.63
CA ALA A 284 -15.87 57.87 3.78
C ALA A 284 -16.04 58.89 4.92
N VAL A 285 -15.38 58.67 6.05
CA VAL A 285 -15.37 59.61 7.17
C VAL A 285 -14.74 60.92 6.76
N ALA A 286 -13.59 60.90 6.06
CA ALA A 286 -12.94 62.13 5.58
C ALA A 286 -13.85 62.92 4.61
N TYR A 287 -14.50 62.27 3.69
CA TYR A 287 -15.49 62.93 2.76
C TYR A 287 -16.62 63.62 3.54
N ILE A 288 -17.08 63.04 4.65
CA ILE A 288 -18.16 63.65 5.46
C ILE A 288 -17.64 64.77 6.31
N THR A 289 -16.50 64.58 7.00
CA THR A 289 -16.03 65.55 8.02
C THR A 289 -15.18 66.68 7.45
N GLU A 290 -14.42 66.43 6.41
CA GLU A 290 -13.48 67.41 5.84
C GLU A 290 -14.08 68.06 4.58
N ASP A 291 -14.71 67.28 3.70
CA ASP A 291 -15.22 67.73 2.42
C ASP A 291 -16.73 68.10 2.42
N ASN A 292 -17.41 67.91 3.58
CA ASN A 292 -18.86 68.19 3.77
C ASN A 292 -19.80 67.44 2.85
N TYR A 293 -19.42 66.24 2.34
CA TYR A 293 -20.33 65.45 1.50
C TYR A 293 -21.50 64.84 2.35
N PRO A 294 -22.69 64.74 1.74
CA PRO A 294 -23.81 64.02 2.35
C PRO A 294 -23.44 62.54 2.62
N PHE A 295 -23.90 61.96 3.72
CA PHE A 295 -23.56 60.60 4.15
C PHE A 295 -23.73 59.56 3.07
N GLU A 296 -24.88 59.52 2.38
CA GLU A 296 -25.15 58.53 1.34
C GLU A 296 -24.26 58.72 0.11
N GLU A 297 -23.82 59.94 -0.16
CA GLU A 297 -22.90 60.25 -1.26
C GLU A 297 -21.50 59.82 -0.94
N ALA A 298 -21.02 60.06 0.26
CA ALA A 298 -19.70 59.59 0.75
C ALA A 298 -19.61 58.05 0.73
N ILE A 299 -20.65 57.34 1.16
CA ILE A 299 -20.72 55.89 1.05
C ILE A 299 -20.68 55.39 -0.40
N ARG A 300 -21.33 56.11 -1.33
CA ARG A 300 -21.31 55.76 -2.74
C ARG A 300 -19.92 55.94 -3.36
N MET A 301 -19.21 57.00 -2.97
CA MET A 301 -17.87 57.33 -3.48
C MET A 301 -16.82 56.27 -3.15
N VAL A 302 -16.90 55.62 -1.97
CA VAL A 302 -15.95 54.57 -1.61
C VAL A 302 -16.26 53.21 -2.25
N ARG A 303 -17.30 53.12 -3.07
CA ARG A 303 -17.69 51.94 -3.87
C ARG A 303 -17.62 50.64 -3.11
N PRO A 304 -18.40 50.44 -2.04
CA PRO A 304 -18.43 49.19 -1.31
C PRO A 304 -19.03 48.08 -2.16
N SER A 305 -18.54 46.85 -2.02
CA SER A 305 -19.27 45.71 -2.58
C SER A 305 -20.61 45.50 -1.83
N PRO A 306 -21.59 44.79 -2.41
CA PRO A 306 -22.86 44.52 -1.74
C PRO A 306 -22.66 43.89 -0.34
N GLU A 307 -21.68 43.05 -0.20
CA GLU A 307 -21.35 42.32 1.07
C GLU A 307 -20.64 43.25 2.09
N GLU A 308 -19.87 44.25 1.64
CA GLU A 308 -19.14 45.17 2.50
C GLU A 308 -20.02 46.33 2.98
N ARG A 309 -21.07 46.68 2.24
CA ARG A 309 -21.82 47.90 2.42
C ARG A 309 -22.40 48.10 3.80
N GLU A 310 -23.11 47.12 4.32
CA GLU A 310 -23.72 47.18 5.68
C GLU A 310 -22.66 47.44 6.75
N ARG A 311 -21.55 46.76 6.66
CA ARG A 311 -20.45 46.86 7.63
C ARG A 311 -19.78 48.21 7.55
N ILE A 312 -19.50 48.74 6.34
CA ILE A 312 -18.91 50.07 6.14
C ILE A 312 -19.86 51.15 6.67
N VAL A 313 -21.15 51.10 6.34
CA VAL A 313 -22.18 52.04 6.83
C VAL A 313 -22.23 52.04 8.37
N SER A 314 -22.21 50.88 9.01
CA SER A 314 -22.20 50.77 10.48
C SER A 314 -20.96 51.44 11.09
N MET A 315 -19.78 51.11 10.56
CA MET A 315 -18.50 51.62 11.07
C MET A 315 -18.35 53.17 10.83
N VAL A 316 -18.80 53.69 9.69
CA VAL A 316 -18.78 55.11 9.42
C VAL A 316 -19.71 55.85 10.39
N ARG A 317 -20.93 55.39 10.61
CA ARG A 317 -21.88 55.97 11.57
C ARG A 317 -21.34 56.03 12.99
N GLU A 318 -20.56 55.02 13.40
CA GLU A 318 -19.93 54.95 14.71
C GLU A 318 -18.81 56.00 14.87
N ARG A 319 -18.03 56.28 13.81
CA ARG A 319 -16.88 57.20 13.83
C ARG A 319 -17.27 58.69 13.64
N ILE A 320 -18.45 59.01 13.09
CA ILE A 320 -18.92 60.37 12.91
C ILE A 320 -19.88 60.85 14.02
N ARG A 321 -20.17 60.02 14.99
CA ARG A 321 -20.88 60.37 16.24
C ARG A 321 -19.95 61.07 17.21
#